data_67a2e7730de57c69499f3034c5dd6648
#
_entry.id   67a2e7730de57c69499f3034c5dd6648
#
_cell.length_a   1.000
_cell.length_b   1.000
_cell.length_c   1.000
_cell.angle_alpha   90.00
_cell.angle_beta   90.00
_cell.angle_gamma   90.00
#
_symmetry.space_group_name_H-M   'P 1'
#
loop_
_entity.id
_entity.type
_entity.pdbx_description
1 polymer ?
#
loop_
_entity_poly.entity_id
_entity_poly.type
_entity_poly.pdbx_seq_one_letter_code
_entity_poly.pdbx_strand_id
1 'polypeptide(L)'
;MVDNMSKRGFDPLTYRFEDQMPDHGSVTQVAEGVLWARMPMWGRLNHINVWLVRDYDGWTVVDTGLNRDDVQKCWRSIFDRHLKGKPIKRVIATHLHSDHTGNAGWICREKEVELWMSRSDFYMCKVMAADGPSDVPSDAIKFYRRAGFDEARLNRY
;
A
#
# COMPACT_ATOMS: atom_id res chain seq x y z
N MET A 1 -10.13 -30.54 12.45
CA MET A 1 -9.08 -30.30 13.47
C MET A 1 -8.91 -28.79 13.64
N VAL A 2 -9.88 -28.09 14.21
CA VAL A 2 -9.82 -26.62 14.45
C VAL A 2 -10.23 -26.27 15.89
N ASP A 3 -10.16 -27.22 16.80
CA ASP A 3 -10.75 -27.06 18.14
C ASP A 3 -9.73 -27.14 19.27
N ASN A 4 -8.53 -26.56 19.08
CA ASN A 4 -7.52 -26.58 20.15
C ASN A 4 -6.90 -25.21 20.47
N MET A 5 -7.43 -24.12 19.94
CA MET A 5 -6.97 -22.76 20.31
C MET A 5 -7.76 -22.14 21.47
N SER A 6 -8.97 -22.63 21.77
CA SER A 6 -9.81 -22.13 22.86
C SER A 6 -9.31 -22.50 24.27
N LYS A 7 -8.33 -23.38 24.37
CA LYS A 7 -7.81 -23.87 25.67
C LYS A 7 -6.63 -23.08 26.25
N ARG A 8 -6.17 -22.00 25.61
CA ARG A 8 -5.02 -21.21 26.10
C ARG A 8 -5.40 -19.89 26.79
N GLY A 9 -6.66 -19.66 27.09
CA GLY A 9 -7.05 -18.46 27.87
C GLY A 9 -6.74 -17.12 27.20
N PHE A 10 -6.62 -17.08 25.86
CA PHE A 10 -6.54 -15.83 25.11
C PHE A 10 -7.96 -15.30 24.87
N ASP A 11 -8.22 -14.08 25.29
CA ASP A 11 -9.43 -13.39 24.87
C ASP A 11 -9.48 -13.33 23.34
N PRO A 12 -10.65 -13.55 22.72
CA PRO A 12 -10.77 -13.44 21.28
C PRO A 12 -10.39 -12.03 20.85
N LEU A 13 -9.64 -11.91 19.74
CA LEU A 13 -9.29 -10.61 19.17
C LEU A 13 -10.57 -9.86 18.79
N THR A 14 -10.71 -8.64 19.26
CA THR A 14 -11.83 -7.76 18.91
C THR A 14 -11.37 -6.76 17.85
N TYR A 15 -12.03 -6.76 16.71
CA TYR A 15 -11.76 -5.84 15.61
C TYR A 15 -12.73 -4.66 15.68
N ARG A 16 -12.27 -3.55 16.24
CA ARG A 16 -13.11 -2.37 16.56
C ARG A 16 -13.88 -1.78 15.36
N PHE A 17 -13.37 -1.97 14.15
CA PHE A 17 -13.91 -1.37 12.92
C PHE A 17 -14.37 -2.42 11.91
N GLU A 18 -14.62 -3.68 12.33
CA GLU A 18 -15.01 -4.76 11.42
C GLU A 18 -16.28 -4.43 10.63
N ASP A 19 -17.28 -3.83 11.29
CA ASP A 19 -18.55 -3.40 10.67
C ASP A 19 -18.47 -2.03 9.98
N GLN A 20 -17.31 -1.37 10.00
CA GLN A 20 -17.11 -0.01 9.49
C GLN A 20 -16.02 0.04 8.41
N MET A 21 -15.72 -1.11 7.79
CA MET A 21 -14.73 -1.17 6.71
C MET A 21 -15.18 -0.27 5.55
N PRO A 22 -14.32 0.67 5.09
CA PRO A 22 -14.69 1.54 3.98
C PRO A 22 -14.78 0.75 2.66
N ASP A 23 -15.77 1.07 1.85
CA ASP A 23 -15.79 0.66 0.46
C ASP A 23 -14.64 1.28 -0.31
N HIS A 24 -14.22 0.66 -1.44
CA HIS A 24 -13.20 1.21 -2.31
C HIS A 24 -13.60 2.61 -2.80
N GLY A 25 -12.72 3.59 -2.63
CA GLY A 25 -13.00 5.00 -2.98
C GLY A 25 -13.78 5.78 -1.91
N SER A 26 -13.95 5.19 -0.73
CA SER A 26 -14.51 5.82 0.48
C SER A 26 -13.50 5.81 1.63
N VAL A 27 -13.87 6.42 2.76
CA VAL A 27 -13.02 6.47 3.97
C VAL A 27 -13.85 6.24 5.23
N THR A 28 -13.22 5.65 6.24
CA THR A 28 -13.74 5.57 7.61
C THR A 28 -12.82 6.36 8.54
N GLN A 29 -13.38 7.23 9.36
CA GLN A 29 -12.61 7.93 10.39
C GLN A 29 -12.37 7.00 11.57
N VAL A 30 -11.11 6.63 11.82
CA VAL A 30 -10.73 5.69 12.89
C VAL A 30 -10.25 6.40 14.16
N ALA A 31 -9.78 7.64 14.02
CA ALA A 31 -9.42 8.52 15.11
C ALA A 31 -9.60 9.98 14.66
N GLU A 32 -9.50 10.93 15.58
CA GLU A 32 -9.51 12.34 15.21
C GLU A 32 -8.33 12.64 14.25
N GLY A 33 -8.67 13.14 13.06
CA GLY A 33 -7.65 13.46 12.04
C GLY A 33 -7.03 12.25 11.35
N VAL A 34 -7.57 11.04 11.52
CA VAL A 34 -7.07 9.83 10.83
C VAL A 34 -8.20 9.15 10.08
N LEU A 35 -8.07 9.10 8.76
CA LEU A 35 -9.00 8.42 7.87
C LEU A 35 -8.34 7.15 7.32
N TRP A 36 -9.08 6.05 7.37
CA TRP A 36 -8.74 4.78 6.77
C TRP A 36 -9.41 4.65 5.42
N ALA A 37 -8.67 4.23 4.41
CA ALA A 37 -9.17 3.85 3.09
C ALA A 37 -8.64 2.48 2.69
N ARG A 38 -9.36 1.81 1.80
CA ARG A 38 -8.95 0.52 1.23
C ARG A 38 -8.77 0.67 -0.27
N MET A 39 -7.62 0.23 -0.77
CA MET A 39 -7.33 0.21 -2.21
C MET A 39 -7.42 -1.21 -2.74
N PRO A 40 -8.05 -1.43 -3.90
CA PRO A 40 -8.18 -2.77 -4.47
C PRO A 40 -6.82 -3.36 -4.83
N MET A 41 -6.66 -4.66 -4.55
CA MET A 41 -5.49 -5.45 -4.90
C MET A 41 -5.91 -6.82 -5.40
N TRP A 42 -5.09 -7.44 -6.23
CA TRP A 42 -5.34 -8.81 -6.68
C TRP A 42 -4.90 -9.85 -5.65
N GLY A 43 -5.40 -11.08 -5.84
CA GLY A 43 -5.01 -12.21 -5.02
C GLY A 43 -5.79 -12.33 -3.72
N ARG A 44 -5.25 -13.10 -2.80
CA ARG A 44 -5.92 -13.45 -1.54
C ARG A 44 -6.15 -12.27 -0.61
N LEU A 45 -5.28 -11.26 -0.67
CA LEU A 45 -5.39 -10.06 0.18
C LEU A 45 -6.50 -9.12 -0.28
N ASN A 46 -6.89 -9.16 -1.54
CA ASN A 46 -7.93 -8.36 -2.21
C ASN A 46 -7.89 -6.84 -1.99
N HIS A 47 -7.21 -6.35 -1.00
CA HIS A 47 -7.04 -4.92 -0.72
C HIS A 47 -5.77 -4.63 0.07
N ILE A 48 -5.36 -3.36 0.06
CA ILE A 48 -4.38 -2.80 0.98
C ILE A 48 -5.00 -1.61 1.71
N ASN A 49 -4.64 -1.45 2.97
CA ASN A 49 -5.03 -0.32 3.80
C ASN A 49 -4.08 0.85 3.57
N VAL A 50 -4.65 2.02 3.32
CA VAL A 50 -3.92 3.28 3.19
C VAL A 50 -4.58 4.33 4.09
N TRP A 51 -3.85 5.38 4.41
CA TRP A 51 -4.30 6.32 5.41
C TRP A 51 -4.20 7.76 4.93
N LEU A 52 -5.09 8.61 5.44
CA LEU A 52 -4.94 10.05 5.37
C LEU A 52 -4.87 10.58 6.79
N VAL A 53 -3.80 11.28 7.09
CA VAL A 53 -3.55 11.88 8.40
C VAL A 53 -3.66 13.39 8.27
N ARG A 54 -4.41 14.01 9.17
CA ARG A 54 -4.55 15.47 9.17
C ARG A 54 -3.17 16.15 9.37
N ASP A 55 -2.89 17.12 8.52
CA ASP A 55 -1.65 17.86 8.51
C ASP A 55 -1.98 19.35 8.38
N TYR A 56 -2.13 20.03 9.53
CA TYR A 56 -2.58 21.42 9.63
C TYR A 56 -3.92 21.66 8.90
N ASP A 57 -3.89 22.36 7.78
CA ASP A 57 -5.03 22.72 6.95
C ASP A 57 -5.33 21.73 5.82
N GLY A 58 -4.57 20.61 5.74
CA GLY A 58 -4.67 19.60 4.71
C GLY A 58 -4.54 18.17 5.23
N TRP A 59 -4.09 17.28 4.34
CA TRP A 59 -3.94 15.86 4.59
C TRP A 59 -2.59 15.34 4.08
N THR A 60 -1.95 14.50 4.86
CA THR A 60 -0.84 13.65 4.44
C THR A 60 -1.40 12.29 4.04
N VAL A 61 -1.07 11.83 2.83
CA VAL A 61 -1.35 10.47 2.37
C VAL A 61 -0.24 9.55 2.87
N VAL A 62 -0.61 8.40 3.47
CA VAL A 62 0.33 7.36 3.88
C VAL A 62 0.00 6.09 3.12
N ASP A 63 0.92 5.66 2.27
CA ASP A 63 0.82 4.62 1.26
C ASP A 63 -0.24 4.89 0.17
N THR A 64 -0.12 4.26 -1.00
CA THR A 64 -0.82 4.76 -2.17
C THR A 64 -1.54 3.70 -3.02
N GLY A 65 -1.35 2.43 -2.71
CA GLY A 65 -1.89 1.35 -3.54
C GLY A 65 -1.09 1.10 -4.83
N LEU A 66 -1.44 0.04 -5.52
CA LEU A 66 -0.83 -0.36 -6.80
C LEU A 66 -1.07 0.69 -7.89
N ASN A 67 -0.12 0.86 -8.81
CA ASN A 67 -0.27 1.73 -9.99
C ASN A 67 -1.27 1.13 -11.00
N ARG A 68 -2.55 1.37 -10.76
CA ARG A 68 -3.68 0.86 -11.55
C ARG A 68 -4.79 1.89 -11.67
N ASP A 69 -5.53 1.84 -12.76
CA ASP A 69 -6.62 2.78 -13.04
C ASP A 69 -7.77 2.71 -12.01
N ASP A 70 -8.10 1.51 -11.53
CA ASP A 70 -9.13 1.33 -10.51
C ASP A 70 -8.71 1.94 -9.15
N VAL A 71 -7.43 1.83 -8.78
CA VAL A 71 -6.88 2.47 -7.58
C VAL A 71 -6.86 3.98 -7.73
N GLN A 72 -6.48 4.51 -8.90
CA GLN A 72 -6.54 5.95 -9.18
C GLN A 72 -7.97 6.50 -9.14
N LYS A 73 -8.96 5.73 -9.62
CA LYS A 73 -10.38 6.09 -9.48
C LYS A 73 -10.81 6.18 -8.02
N CYS A 74 -10.36 5.26 -7.18
CA CYS A 74 -10.60 5.31 -5.72
C CYS A 74 -10.02 6.60 -5.12
N TRP A 75 -8.77 6.94 -5.45
CA TRP A 75 -8.13 8.17 -4.97
C TRP A 75 -8.87 9.43 -5.43
N ARG A 76 -9.28 9.52 -6.70
CA ARG A 76 -10.09 10.66 -7.18
C ARG A 76 -11.38 10.80 -6.40
N SER A 77 -12.10 9.69 -6.18
CA SER A 77 -13.32 9.69 -5.36
C SER A 77 -13.06 10.21 -3.94
N ILE A 78 -11.95 9.78 -3.31
CA ILE A 78 -11.57 10.22 -1.97
C ILE A 78 -11.27 11.72 -1.95
N PHE A 79 -10.46 12.20 -2.89
CA PHE A 79 -10.08 13.61 -2.98
C PHE A 79 -11.30 14.52 -3.17
N ASP A 80 -12.23 14.12 -4.03
CA ASP A 80 -13.39 14.92 -4.37
C ASP A 80 -14.46 14.94 -3.27
N ARG A 81 -14.68 13.81 -2.59
CA ARG A 81 -15.84 13.63 -1.73
C ARG A 81 -15.54 13.68 -0.24
N HIS A 82 -14.32 13.31 0.17
CA HIS A 82 -14.04 13.08 1.58
C HIS A 82 -13.10 14.09 2.23
N LEU A 83 -12.34 14.85 1.44
CA LEU A 83 -11.38 15.81 1.98
C LEU A 83 -11.96 17.20 2.25
N LYS A 84 -13.23 17.43 1.89
CA LYS A 84 -13.91 18.72 2.13
C LYS A 84 -13.16 19.92 1.56
N GLY A 85 -12.57 19.78 0.38
CA GLY A 85 -11.79 20.83 -0.28
C GLY A 85 -10.40 21.07 0.34
N LYS A 86 -9.99 20.31 1.35
CA LYS A 86 -8.65 20.44 1.95
C LYS A 86 -7.60 19.80 1.05
N PRO A 87 -6.42 20.46 0.87
CA PRO A 87 -5.38 19.96 -0.01
C PRO A 87 -4.66 18.74 0.56
N ILE A 88 -4.03 17.97 -0.34
CA ILE A 88 -2.96 17.05 0.04
C ILE A 88 -1.70 17.89 0.27
N LYS A 89 -0.95 17.61 1.31
CA LYS A 89 0.28 18.32 1.70
C LYS A 89 1.53 17.54 1.32
N ARG A 90 1.48 16.22 1.42
CA ARG A 90 2.57 15.31 1.05
C ARG A 90 2.09 13.88 0.93
N VAL A 91 2.92 13.04 0.36
CA VAL A 91 2.78 11.58 0.34
C VAL A 91 3.90 10.97 1.15
N ILE A 92 3.57 10.05 2.06
CA ILE A 92 4.54 9.22 2.78
C ILE A 92 4.38 7.79 2.27
N ALA A 93 5.47 7.18 1.82
CA ALA A 93 5.52 5.75 1.56
C ALA A 93 6.24 5.05 2.71
N THR A 94 5.58 4.08 3.35
CA THR A 94 6.16 3.36 4.49
C THR A 94 7.34 2.50 4.09
N HIS A 95 7.28 1.88 2.90
CA HIS A 95 8.36 1.08 2.33
C HIS A 95 8.21 0.91 0.81
N LEU A 96 9.15 0.21 0.19
CA LEU A 96 9.33 0.17 -1.28
C LEU A 96 8.32 -0.67 -2.07
N HIS A 97 7.53 -1.54 -1.45
CA HIS A 97 6.64 -2.44 -2.17
C HIS A 97 5.63 -1.69 -3.05
N SER A 98 5.31 -2.27 -4.20
CA SER A 98 4.50 -1.61 -5.23
C SER A 98 3.06 -1.30 -4.81
N ASP A 99 2.51 -2.06 -3.89
CA ASP A 99 1.20 -1.81 -3.28
C ASP A 99 1.21 -0.64 -2.28
N HIS A 100 2.38 -0.18 -1.87
CA HIS A 100 2.57 1.02 -1.03
C HIS A 100 3.01 2.24 -1.84
N THR A 101 3.90 2.06 -2.83
CA THR A 101 4.49 3.16 -3.59
C THR A 101 3.88 3.37 -4.98
N GLY A 102 3.05 2.46 -5.47
CA GLY A 102 2.66 2.39 -6.89
C GLY A 102 2.04 3.67 -7.45
N ASN A 103 1.18 4.35 -6.70
CA ASN A 103 0.58 5.62 -7.12
C ASN A 103 1.27 6.86 -6.52
N ALA A 104 2.36 6.71 -5.75
CA ALA A 104 3.02 7.85 -5.11
C ALA A 104 3.42 8.92 -6.13
N GLY A 105 4.08 8.53 -7.22
CA GLY A 105 4.48 9.45 -8.28
C GLY A 105 3.30 10.11 -9.00
N TRP A 106 2.19 9.38 -9.19
CA TRP A 106 0.98 9.94 -9.78
C TRP A 106 0.34 10.98 -8.86
N ILE A 107 0.14 10.67 -7.55
CA ILE A 107 -0.43 11.61 -6.58
C ILE A 107 0.46 12.85 -6.44
N CYS A 108 1.78 12.67 -6.33
CA CYS A 108 2.71 13.78 -6.20
C CYS A 108 2.64 14.76 -7.38
N ARG A 109 2.53 14.24 -8.62
CA ARG A 109 2.37 15.09 -9.80
C ARG A 109 1.00 15.76 -9.87
N GLU A 110 -0.08 15.03 -9.57
CA GLU A 110 -1.45 15.56 -9.66
C GLU A 110 -1.74 16.62 -8.59
N LYS A 111 -1.12 16.48 -7.41
CA LYS A 111 -1.34 17.39 -6.27
C LYS A 111 -0.18 18.37 -6.03
N GLU A 112 0.88 18.30 -6.86
CA GLU A 112 2.09 19.15 -6.77
C GLU A 112 2.74 19.10 -5.37
N VAL A 113 2.90 17.87 -4.82
CA VAL A 113 3.42 17.64 -3.47
C VAL A 113 4.63 16.70 -3.47
N GLU A 114 5.36 16.70 -2.37
CA GLU A 114 6.56 15.89 -2.20
C GLU A 114 6.25 14.46 -1.76
N LEU A 115 7.13 13.53 -2.17
CA LEU A 115 7.21 12.17 -1.65
C LEU A 115 8.22 12.10 -0.50
N TRP A 116 7.77 11.57 0.62
CA TRP A 116 8.59 11.27 1.79
C TRP A 116 8.68 9.77 1.98
N MET A 117 9.89 9.24 2.01
CA MET A 117 10.17 7.83 2.30
C MET A 117 11.59 7.67 2.79
N SER A 118 11.95 6.47 3.28
CA SER A 118 13.32 6.22 3.70
C SER A 118 14.27 6.33 2.51
N ARG A 119 15.51 6.78 2.78
CA ARG A 119 16.54 6.87 1.74
C ARG A 119 16.84 5.51 1.12
N SER A 120 16.85 4.46 1.93
CA SER A 120 17.11 3.08 1.48
C SER A 120 16.04 2.62 0.50
N ASP A 121 14.77 2.80 0.85
CA ASP A 121 13.65 2.41 -0.01
C ASP A 121 13.62 3.22 -1.31
N PHE A 122 13.88 4.54 -1.22
CA PHE A 122 13.94 5.40 -2.40
C PHE A 122 14.98 4.93 -3.41
N TYR A 123 16.22 4.67 -2.95
CA TYR A 123 17.27 4.20 -3.84
C TYR A 123 17.00 2.79 -4.35
N MET A 124 16.44 1.89 -3.54
CA MET A 124 16.05 0.56 -3.99
C MET A 124 14.98 0.64 -5.09
N CYS A 125 13.95 1.48 -4.92
CA CYS A 125 12.96 1.73 -5.98
C CYS A 125 13.63 2.23 -7.29
N LYS A 126 14.62 3.13 -7.17
CA LYS A 126 15.34 3.64 -8.34
C LYS A 126 16.15 2.55 -9.04
N VAL A 127 16.85 1.69 -8.29
CA VAL A 127 17.60 0.56 -8.83
C VAL A 127 16.65 -0.41 -9.52
N MET A 128 15.59 -0.86 -8.84
CA MET A 128 14.61 -1.79 -9.42
C MET A 128 13.91 -1.23 -10.67
N ALA A 129 13.65 0.07 -10.71
CA ALA A 129 13.07 0.72 -11.89
C ALA A 129 14.06 0.88 -13.03
N ALA A 130 15.36 0.98 -12.75
CA ALA A 130 16.42 1.10 -13.76
C ALA A 130 16.75 -0.25 -14.42
N ASP A 131 16.61 -1.35 -13.68
CA ASP A 131 16.87 -2.69 -14.22
C ASP A 131 15.87 -3.12 -15.31
N GLY A 132 14.71 -2.43 -15.42
CA GLY A 132 13.71 -2.66 -16.47
C GLY A 132 13.18 -4.11 -16.51
N PRO A 133 12.35 -4.47 -17.50
CA PRO A 133 11.90 -5.84 -17.73
C PRO A 133 12.96 -6.62 -18.52
N SER A 134 14.20 -6.65 -18.05
CA SER A 134 15.26 -7.47 -18.59
C SER A 134 15.26 -8.86 -17.95
N ASP A 135 15.94 -9.81 -18.58
CA ASP A 135 16.11 -11.17 -18.04
C ASP A 135 16.58 -11.11 -16.59
N VAL A 136 16.01 -11.98 -15.76
CA VAL A 136 16.37 -12.07 -14.34
C VAL A 136 17.89 -12.21 -14.21
N PRO A 137 18.57 -11.36 -13.45
CA PRO A 137 20.04 -11.43 -13.31
C PRO A 137 20.52 -12.82 -12.89
N SER A 138 21.57 -13.30 -13.52
CA SER A 138 22.10 -14.66 -13.26
C SER A 138 22.44 -14.90 -11.78
N ASP A 139 22.82 -13.85 -11.07
CA ASP A 139 23.15 -13.94 -9.64
C ASP A 139 21.89 -14.05 -8.76
N ALA A 140 20.77 -13.44 -9.17
CA ALA A 140 19.48 -13.65 -8.52
C ALA A 140 19.01 -15.11 -8.70
N ILE A 141 19.15 -15.68 -9.90
CA ILE A 141 18.85 -17.09 -10.16
C ILE A 141 19.71 -18.01 -9.26
N LYS A 142 21.01 -17.75 -9.15
CA LYS A 142 21.90 -18.51 -8.26
C LYS A 142 21.47 -18.40 -6.79
N PHE A 143 21.09 -17.21 -6.36
CA PHE A 143 20.61 -16.96 -4.98
C PHE A 143 19.36 -17.77 -4.70
N TYR A 144 18.33 -17.70 -5.54
CA TYR A 144 17.08 -18.41 -5.34
C TYR A 144 17.22 -19.92 -5.43
N ARG A 145 18.10 -20.45 -6.31
CA ARG A 145 18.44 -21.88 -6.34
C ARG A 145 19.05 -22.34 -5.02
N ARG A 146 19.98 -21.57 -4.43
CA ARG A 146 20.54 -21.86 -3.09
C ARG A 146 19.49 -21.80 -2.00
N ALA A 147 18.48 -20.97 -2.15
CA ALA A 147 17.31 -20.87 -1.25
C ALA A 147 16.30 -22.01 -1.45
N GLY A 148 16.56 -22.98 -2.35
CA GLY A 148 15.69 -24.14 -2.58
C GLY A 148 14.56 -23.92 -3.59
N PHE A 149 14.65 -22.89 -4.43
CA PHE A 149 13.70 -22.69 -5.53
C PHE A 149 14.04 -23.66 -6.67
N ASP A 150 13.02 -24.38 -7.13
CA ASP A 150 13.08 -25.22 -8.33
C ASP A 150 12.89 -24.37 -9.60
N GLU A 151 13.16 -24.98 -10.78
CA GLU A 151 13.04 -24.30 -12.08
C GLU A 151 11.60 -23.80 -12.34
N ALA A 152 10.59 -24.52 -11.85
CA ALA A 152 9.19 -24.12 -12.04
C ALA A 152 8.86 -22.84 -11.25
N ARG A 153 9.49 -22.64 -10.10
CA ARG A 153 9.36 -21.40 -9.33
C ARG A 153 10.18 -20.27 -9.94
N LEU A 154 11.40 -20.55 -10.41
CA LEU A 154 12.26 -19.55 -11.04
C LEU A 154 11.64 -18.97 -12.31
N ASN A 155 10.98 -19.80 -13.12
CA ASN A 155 10.31 -19.37 -14.36
C ASN A 155 9.03 -18.52 -14.13
N ARG A 156 8.63 -18.27 -12.90
CA ARG A 156 7.49 -17.39 -12.56
C ARG A 156 7.92 -15.97 -12.16
N TYR A 157 9.20 -15.75 -12.05
CA TYR A 157 9.79 -14.44 -11.77
C TYR A 157 10.26 -13.78 -13.06
#